data_e94f814ed330a46d5ae6ecb4d6a3bf18
#
_entry.id   e94f814ed330a46d5ae6ecb4d6a3bf18
#
_cell.length_a   1.000
_cell.length_b   1.000
_cell.length_c   1.000
_cell.angle_alpha   90.00
_cell.angle_beta   90.00
_cell.angle_gamma   90.00
#
_symmetry.space_group_name_H-M   'P 1'
#
loop_
_entity.id
_entity.type
_entity.pdbx_description
1 polymer ?
#
loop_
_entity_poly.entity_id
_entity_poly.type
_entity_poly.pdbx_seq_one_letter_code
_entity_poly.pdbx_strand_id
1 'polypeptide(L)'
;MLNVGIHTGSWQRSSEAPTAFADPGYYVRMARIAERGRLDALFLADGPALREHPALRPSQALEPSVILASVAAETEHLGLIGTLSSTFNDPVELAHRLLALDDLSGGRLAWNIVTTYSLPAGGNFGLADYPDRPTRYRRAAEFVDVVRALWRDAADPSGRGIDHHGEFFTVVGSLPQGPSPQGYPLLVQAGGSPQGRELAGRVADAVFSAELDLGAGIDHYRYVKDVAVAHGRRRGDVKILPGLITTIGSDRVEAERRYDEQNALLPVGHDLERLSQVLGEDLSAHPLDEPVPARLLGEVADPAKFGASLGFRESVVRLIESRNLTLREAVREFSGAGHRVVVGSPADVADTIERWFLAGAADGFNLMPDVFPDGLEIFVDEVVPLLQRRGVFRTEYTESTLRERFTGYAYPVGVPTLVTTRFA
;
A
#
# COMPACT_ATOMS: atom_id res chain seq x y z
N MET A 1 3.85 1.73 5.83
CA MET A 1 2.96 1.66 7.02
C MET A 1 3.58 2.53 8.09
N LEU A 2 2.98 3.67 8.37
CA LEU A 2 3.50 4.61 9.36
C LEU A 2 3.13 4.15 10.77
N ASN A 3 3.95 3.29 11.31
CA ASN A 3 4.21 3.15 12.73
C ASN A 3 5.51 3.93 13.02
N VAL A 4 6.22 3.59 14.06
CA VAL A 4 7.58 4.09 14.30
C VAL A 4 8.66 3.38 13.45
N GLY A 5 8.26 2.74 12.37
CA GLY A 5 9.06 1.99 11.39
C GLY A 5 8.36 0.72 10.94
N ILE A 6 8.82 0.11 9.84
CA ILE A 6 8.21 -1.12 9.31
C ILE A 6 8.59 -2.35 10.13
N HIS A 7 9.80 -2.40 10.66
CA HIS A 7 10.27 -3.51 11.47
C HIS A 7 9.53 -3.57 12.81
N THR A 8 9.17 -4.75 13.26
CA THR A 8 8.36 -4.92 14.48
C THR A 8 9.03 -4.37 15.74
N GLY A 9 10.36 -4.35 15.79
CA GLY A 9 11.17 -3.77 16.88
C GLY A 9 11.47 -2.27 16.76
N SER A 10 11.00 -1.59 15.71
CA SER A 10 11.35 -0.17 15.43
C SER A 10 11.03 0.77 16.59
N TRP A 11 9.93 0.51 17.31
CA TRP A 11 9.51 1.32 18.46
C TRP A 11 10.54 1.37 19.61
N GLN A 12 11.44 0.38 19.68
CA GLN A 12 12.53 0.32 20.68
C GLN A 12 13.76 1.14 20.27
N ARG A 13 13.84 1.52 18.99
CA ARG A 13 14.99 2.25 18.43
C ARG A 13 14.62 3.65 17.95
N SER A 14 13.35 3.95 17.82
CA SER A 14 12.89 5.27 17.41
C SER A 14 13.31 6.33 18.45
N SER A 15 13.72 7.49 17.99
CA SER A 15 13.88 8.68 18.82
C SER A 15 12.55 9.23 19.34
N GLU A 16 11.44 8.81 18.74
CA GLU A 16 10.08 9.15 19.18
C GLU A 16 9.61 8.27 20.35
N ALA A 17 8.66 8.77 21.11
CA ALA A 17 8.05 7.98 22.17
C ALA A 17 7.34 6.71 21.61
N PRO A 18 7.31 5.61 22.35
CA PRO A 18 6.62 4.39 21.91
C PRO A 18 5.12 4.59 21.60
N THR A 19 4.52 5.68 22.09
CA THR A 19 3.11 6.06 21.87
C THR A 19 2.94 7.13 20.79
N ALA A 20 4.00 7.53 20.08
CA ALA A 20 3.97 8.60 19.07
C ALA A 20 2.92 8.34 17.97
N PHE A 21 2.66 7.08 17.63
CA PHE A 21 1.62 6.70 16.66
C PHE A 21 0.20 7.14 17.05
N ALA A 22 -0.04 7.51 18.30
CA ALA A 22 -1.30 8.08 18.79
C ALA A 22 -1.29 9.63 18.82
N ASP A 23 -0.18 10.27 18.45
CA ASP A 23 -0.04 11.73 18.37
C ASP A 23 -0.20 12.19 16.90
N PRO A 24 -1.24 12.98 16.55
CA PRO A 24 -1.38 13.55 15.21
C PRO A 24 -0.16 14.36 14.77
N GLY A 25 0.52 15.04 15.69
CA GLY A 25 1.73 15.81 15.42
C GLY A 25 2.89 14.96 14.89
N TYR A 26 2.95 13.69 15.27
CA TYR A 26 3.93 12.74 14.73
C TYR A 26 3.76 12.56 13.22
N TYR A 27 2.52 12.34 12.75
CA TYR A 27 2.25 12.16 11.31
C TYR A 27 2.54 13.43 10.51
N VAL A 28 2.24 14.59 11.09
CA VAL A 28 2.57 15.89 10.49
C VAL A 28 4.09 16.05 10.36
N ARG A 29 4.87 15.70 11.39
CA ARG A 29 6.34 15.74 11.28
C ARG A 29 6.88 14.84 10.18
N MET A 30 6.40 13.59 10.10
CA MET A 30 6.79 12.65 9.03
C MET A 30 6.42 13.17 7.64
N ALA A 31 5.22 13.75 7.52
CA ALA A 31 4.76 14.34 6.26
C ALA A 31 5.64 15.53 5.82
N ARG A 32 6.03 16.40 6.73
CA ARG A 32 6.93 17.52 6.43
C ARG A 32 8.33 17.07 6.02
N ILE A 33 8.87 16.00 6.63
CA ILE A 33 10.13 15.39 6.20
C ILE A 33 9.99 14.83 4.78
N ALA A 34 8.92 14.09 4.51
CA ALA A 34 8.63 13.54 3.18
C ALA A 34 8.47 14.64 2.12
N GLU A 35 7.73 15.71 2.43
CA GLU A 35 7.53 16.85 1.53
C GLU A 35 8.83 17.60 1.26
N ARG A 36 9.67 17.82 2.30
CA ARG A 36 11.03 18.38 2.14
C ARG A 36 11.87 17.55 1.16
N GLY A 37 11.74 16.23 1.22
CA GLY A 37 12.38 15.29 0.30
C GLY A 37 11.72 15.18 -1.07
N ARG A 38 10.67 15.94 -1.37
CA ARG A 38 9.94 15.87 -2.64
C ARG A 38 9.31 14.49 -2.91
N LEU A 39 9.00 13.73 -1.86
CA LEU A 39 8.30 12.44 -2.00
C LEU A 39 6.88 12.66 -2.53
N ASP A 40 6.33 11.65 -3.23
CA ASP A 40 5.04 11.78 -3.91
C ASP A 40 3.86 11.84 -2.95
N ALA A 41 3.85 10.96 -1.94
CA ALA A 41 2.73 10.83 -1.02
C ALA A 41 3.11 10.17 0.30
N LEU A 42 2.32 10.45 1.34
CA LEU A 42 2.26 9.69 2.57
C LEU A 42 1.20 8.57 2.42
N PHE A 43 1.56 7.34 2.80
CA PHE A 43 0.66 6.18 2.72
C PHE A 43 0.34 5.66 4.13
N LEU A 44 -0.94 5.66 4.51
CA LEU A 44 -1.44 5.09 5.75
C LEU A 44 -2.20 3.80 5.47
N ALA A 45 -1.65 2.68 5.91
CA ALA A 45 -2.36 1.40 5.91
C ALA A 45 -3.29 1.32 7.13
N ASP A 46 -4.38 0.59 6.98
CA ASP A 46 -5.33 0.33 8.05
C ASP A 46 -5.86 -1.11 8.02
N GLY A 47 -6.32 -1.56 9.19
CA GLY A 47 -6.99 -2.84 9.35
C GLY A 47 -8.03 -2.75 10.47
N PRO A 48 -9.32 -2.96 10.18
CA PRO A 48 -10.42 -2.73 11.12
C PRO A 48 -10.57 -3.84 12.19
N ALA A 49 -9.67 -4.82 12.22
CA ALA A 49 -9.68 -5.84 13.26
C ALA A 49 -9.16 -5.30 14.59
N LEU A 50 -9.93 -5.47 15.67
CA LEU A 50 -9.47 -5.18 17.00
C LEU A 50 -8.37 -6.16 17.41
N ARG A 51 -7.49 -5.73 18.30
CA ARG A 51 -6.38 -6.53 18.81
C ARG A 51 -6.70 -7.03 20.20
N GLU A 52 -6.40 -8.30 20.45
CA GLU A 52 -6.61 -8.91 21.76
C GLU A 52 -5.63 -8.36 22.81
N HIS A 53 -4.41 -8.05 22.42
CA HIS A 53 -3.34 -7.60 23.32
C HIS A 53 -2.61 -6.35 22.79
N PRO A 54 -3.26 -5.17 22.73
CA PRO A 54 -2.65 -3.96 22.17
C PRO A 54 -1.42 -3.47 22.96
N ALA A 55 -1.32 -3.80 24.24
CA ALA A 55 -0.20 -3.39 25.09
C ALA A 55 1.12 -4.10 24.77
N LEU A 56 1.06 -5.28 24.15
CA LEU A 56 2.26 -6.06 23.81
C LEU A 56 3.02 -5.50 22.59
N ARG A 57 2.38 -4.68 21.80
CA ARG A 57 2.97 -4.09 20.61
C ARG A 57 2.33 -2.74 20.31
N PRO A 58 3.05 -1.63 20.46
CA PRO A 58 2.59 -0.33 19.98
C PRO A 58 2.29 -0.42 18.49
N SER A 59 1.13 0.03 18.10
CA SER A 59 0.71 -0.07 16.71
C SER A 59 -0.25 1.06 16.36
N GLN A 60 -0.54 1.20 15.08
CA GLN A 60 -1.48 2.18 14.56
C GLN A 60 -2.75 2.26 15.41
N ALA A 61 -3.10 3.45 15.84
CA ALA A 61 -4.22 3.71 16.73
C ALA A 61 -5.22 4.70 16.14
N LEU A 62 -4.84 5.49 15.13
CA LEU A 62 -5.64 6.58 14.61
C LEU A 62 -6.18 6.23 13.21
N GLU A 63 -7.42 6.60 12.97
CA GLU A 63 -8.13 6.35 11.72
C GLU A 63 -7.51 7.18 10.57
N PRO A 64 -7.22 6.56 9.41
CA PRO A 64 -6.46 7.20 8.34
C PRO A 64 -7.07 8.50 7.80
N SER A 65 -8.37 8.57 7.57
CA SER A 65 -8.99 9.76 6.97
C SER A 65 -8.92 10.98 7.89
N VAL A 66 -9.01 10.75 9.21
CA VAL A 66 -8.88 11.81 10.23
C VAL A 66 -7.44 12.33 10.29
N ILE A 67 -6.46 11.42 10.28
CA ILE A 67 -5.04 11.81 10.28
C ILE A 67 -4.67 12.52 8.97
N LEU A 68 -5.12 12.03 7.84
CA LEU A 68 -4.83 12.66 6.56
C LEU A 68 -5.43 14.06 6.44
N ALA A 69 -6.57 14.34 7.10
CA ALA A 69 -7.12 15.69 7.19
C ALA A 69 -6.17 16.63 7.97
N SER A 70 -5.60 16.15 9.09
CA SER A 70 -4.59 16.92 9.83
C SER A 70 -3.32 17.17 9.02
N VAL A 71 -2.84 16.16 8.31
CA VAL A 71 -1.66 16.27 7.44
C VAL A 71 -1.95 17.21 6.25
N ALA A 72 -3.15 17.16 5.68
CA ALA A 72 -3.56 18.05 4.59
C ALA A 72 -3.45 19.54 4.94
N ALA A 73 -3.81 19.88 6.18
CA ALA A 73 -3.75 21.25 6.67
C ALA A 73 -2.32 21.78 6.91
N GLU A 74 -1.34 20.89 7.00
CA GLU A 74 0.03 21.19 7.41
C GLU A 74 1.09 20.91 6.31
N THR A 75 0.61 20.56 5.10
CA THR A 75 1.42 20.29 3.91
C THR A 75 0.80 20.95 2.68
N GLU A 76 1.62 21.27 1.68
CA GLU A 76 1.16 21.98 0.47
C GLU A 76 1.13 21.06 -0.77
N HIS A 77 2.07 20.13 -0.88
CA HIS A 77 2.29 19.33 -2.09
C HIS A 77 2.14 17.83 -1.89
N LEU A 78 2.43 17.34 -0.67
CA LEU A 78 2.47 15.90 -0.39
C LEU A 78 1.10 15.25 -0.65
N GLY A 79 1.08 14.20 -1.45
CA GLY A 79 -0.09 13.35 -1.66
C GLY A 79 -0.45 12.56 -0.41
N LEU A 80 -1.71 12.18 -0.28
CA LEU A 80 -2.31 11.59 0.90
C LEU A 80 -2.99 10.29 0.51
N ILE A 81 -2.42 9.13 0.85
CA ILE A 81 -3.00 7.83 0.51
C ILE A 81 -3.56 7.17 1.77
N GLY A 82 -4.88 7.04 1.83
CA GLY A 82 -5.59 6.40 2.94
C GLY A 82 -6.14 5.02 2.59
N THR A 83 -5.94 4.05 3.47
CA THR A 83 -6.52 2.71 3.33
C THR A 83 -7.90 2.66 3.95
N LEU A 84 -8.92 2.34 3.14
CA LEU A 84 -10.28 2.16 3.62
C LEU A 84 -10.92 0.91 2.97
N SER A 85 -11.60 0.13 3.81
CA SER A 85 -12.19 -1.15 3.41
C SER A 85 -13.42 -0.97 2.54
N SER A 86 -13.48 -1.63 1.39
CA SER A 86 -14.70 -1.76 0.59
C SER A 86 -15.68 -2.76 1.20
N THR A 87 -15.26 -3.58 2.17
CA THR A 87 -16.11 -4.56 2.84
C THR A 87 -16.88 -3.94 4.02
N PHE A 88 -16.25 -3.03 4.77
CA PHE A 88 -16.76 -2.50 6.04
C PHE A 88 -17.13 -1.02 5.98
N ASN A 89 -17.34 -0.46 4.80
CA ASN A 89 -17.87 0.88 4.58
C ASN A 89 -19.14 0.84 3.70
N ASP A 90 -19.90 1.92 3.73
CA ASP A 90 -20.96 2.21 2.78
C ASP A 90 -20.40 2.99 1.60
N PRO A 91 -20.76 2.68 0.33
CA PRO A 91 -20.16 3.34 -0.84
C PRO A 91 -20.55 4.82 -0.96
N VAL A 92 -21.75 5.23 -0.54
CA VAL A 92 -22.19 6.63 -0.62
C VAL A 92 -21.47 7.46 0.44
N GLU A 93 -21.44 6.98 1.68
CA GLU A 93 -20.75 7.64 2.79
C GLU A 93 -19.25 7.78 2.49
N LEU A 94 -18.63 6.71 2.00
CA LEU A 94 -17.22 6.74 1.67
C LEU A 94 -16.91 7.67 0.49
N ALA A 95 -17.75 7.66 -0.56
CA ALA A 95 -17.59 8.56 -1.70
C ALA A 95 -17.66 10.02 -1.26
N HIS A 96 -18.62 10.39 -0.41
CA HIS A 96 -18.76 11.75 0.12
C HIS A 96 -17.54 12.15 0.96
N ARG A 97 -17.16 11.33 1.94
CA ARG A 97 -16.04 11.61 2.85
C ARG A 97 -14.72 11.80 2.10
N LEU A 98 -14.43 10.91 1.15
CA LEU A 98 -13.20 11.01 0.38
C LEU A 98 -13.19 12.19 -0.58
N LEU A 99 -14.31 12.52 -1.23
CA LEU A 99 -14.38 13.69 -2.10
C LEU A 99 -14.19 14.99 -1.30
N ALA A 100 -14.78 15.07 -0.09
CA ALA A 100 -14.59 16.20 0.81
C ALA A 100 -13.14 16.36 1.26
N LEU A 101 -12.47 15.25 1.61
CA LEU A 101 -11.06 15.29 2.00
C LEU A 101 -10.15 15.65 0.80
N ASP A 102 -10.51 15.21 -0.40
CA ASP A 102 -9.78 15.56 -1.61
C ASP A 102 -9.88 17.06 -1.92
N ASP A 103 -11.07 17.62 -1.76
CA ASP A 103 -11.29 19.07 -1.89
C ASP A 103 -10.49 19.87 -0.85
N LEU A 104 -10.60 19.49 0.42
CA LEU A 104 -9.86 20.10 1.54
C LEU A 104 -8.33 20.03 1.35
N SER A 105 -7.82 18.98 0.73
CA SER A 105 -6.40 18.82 0.45
C SER A 105 -5.93 19.51 -0.82
N GLY A 106 -6.81 20.14 -1.59
CA GLY A 106 -6.46 20.75 -2.87
C GLY A 106 -6.18 19.72 -3.98
N GLY A 107 -6.87 18.57 -3.97
CA GLY A 107 -6.71 17.52 -4.97
C GLY A 107 -5.48 16.65 -4.76
N ARG A 108 -5.19 16.27 -3.50
CA ARG A 108 -4.02 15.47 -3.16
C ARG A 108 -4.35 14.09 -2.58
N LEU A 109 -5.63 13.71 -2.53
CA LEU A 109 -6.05 12.44 -1.93
C LEU A 109 -5.99 11.27 -2.92
N ALA A 110 -5.65 10.11 -2.39
CA ALA A 110 -5.85 8.81 -3.02
C ALA A 110 -6.46 7.81 -2.03
N TRP A 111 -7.32 6.95 -2.52
CA TRP A 111 -7.93 5.87 -1.76
C TRP A 111 -7.26 4.53 -2.07
N ASN A 112 -6.60 3.92 -1.08
CA ASN A 112 -6.15 2.54 -1.16
C ASN A 112 -7.30 1.59 -0.84
N ILE A 113 -7.76 0.87 -1.85
CA ILE A 113 -8.90 -0.04 -1.81
C ILE A 113 -8.45 -1.38 -1.25
N VAL A 114 -9.06 -1.82 -0.14
CA VAL A 114 -8.83 -3.15 0.40
C VAL A 114 -10.14 -3.91 0.59
N THR A 115 -10.09 -5.22 0.32
CA THR A 115 -11.22 -6.14 0.54
C THR A 115 -11.22 -6.73 1.94
N THR A 116 -10.27 -6.32 2.77
CA THR A 116 -10.00 -6.83 4.13
C THR A 116 -10.02 -8.36 4.20
N TYR A 117 -8.91 -8.99 4.41
CA TYR A 117 -8.80 -10.47 4.48
C TYR A 117 -8.91 -11.02 5.91
N SER A 118 -8.87 -10.15 6.92
CA SER A 118 -8.86 -10.53 8.34
C SER A 118 -10.21 -11.07 8.79
N LEU A 119 -10.28 -12.35 9.11
CA LEU A 119 -11.48 -12.98 9.67
C LEU A 119 -11.97 -12.33 10.98
N PRO A 120 -11.09 -11.99 11.95
CA PRO A 120 -11.51 -11.28 13.15
C PRO A 120 -12.23 -9.95 12.90
N ALA A 121 -11.90 -9.26 11.79
CA ALA A 121 -12.60 -8.02 11.43
C ALA A 121 -14.10 -8.25 11.19
N GLY A 122 -14.49 -9.37 10.58
CA GLY A 122 -15.91 -9.68 10.36
C GLY A 122 -16.75 -9.66 11.64
N GLY A 123 -16.24 -10.28 12.71
CA GLY A 123 -16.89 -10.28 14.02
C GLY A 123 -17.08 -8.89 14.61
N ASN A 124 -16.13 -7.97 14.40
CA ASN A 124 -16.21 -6.59 14.88
C ASN A 124 -17.32 -5.79 14.17
N PHE A 125 -17.75 -6.22 12.99
CA PHE A 125 -18.86 -5.62 12.22
C PHE A 125 -20.16 -6.47 12.24
N GLY A 126 -20.27 -7.43 13.17
CA GLY A 126 -21.48 -8.24 13.36
C GLY A 126 -21.75 -9.27 12.27
N LEU A 127 -20.76 -9.61 11.45
CA LEU A 127 -20.90 -10.67 10.46
C LEU A 127 -20.78 -12.05 11.14
N ALA A 128 -21.83 -12.85 11.06
CA ALA A 128 -21.81 -14.24 11.53
C ALA A 128 -20.92 -15.12 10.64
N ASP A 129 -20.99 -14.90 9.33
CA ASP A 129 -20.16 -15.57 8.31
C ASP A 129 -19.37 -14.53 7.53
N TYR A 130 -18.07 -14.78 7.41
CA TYR A 130 -17.20 -13.91 6.62
C TYR A 130 -17.25 -14.33 5.15
N PRO A 131 -17.57 -13.42 4.21
CA PRO A 131 -17.68 -13.77 2.81
C PRO A 131 -16.37 -14.34 2.27
N ASP A 132 -16.45 -15.32 1.40
CA ASP A 132 -15.29 -15.87 0.70
C ASP A 132 -14.58 -14.84 -0.16
N ARG A 133 -13.35 -15.16 -0.56
CA ARG A 133 -12.53 -14.22 -1.35
C ARG A 133 -13.18 -13.81 -2.67
N PRO A 134 -13.72 -14.72 -3.50
CA PRO A 134 -14.41 -14.33 -4.74
C PRO A 134 -15.56 -13.35 -4.51
N THR A 135 -16.40 -13.60 -3.52
CA THR A 135 -17.53 -12.72 -3.16
C THR A 135 -17.05 -11.34 -2.70
N ARG A 136 -16.00 -11.27 -1.87
CA ARG A 136 -15.42 -9.99 -1.46
C ARG A 136 -14.89 -9.17 -2.64
N TYR A 137 -14.27 -9.81 -3.63
CA TYR A 137 -13.78 -9.11 -4.82
C TYR A 137 -14.89 -8.66 -5.76
N ARG A 138 -15.97 -9.46 -5.94
CA ARG A 138 -17.16 -9.01 -6.70
C ARG A 138 -17.80 -7.79 -6.03
N ARG A 139 -18.02 -7.88 -4.70
CA ARG A 139 -18.56 -6.76 -3.94
C ARG A 139 -17.65 -5.52 -4.00
N ALA A 140 -16.33 -5.68 -3.89
CA ALA A 140 -15.39 -4.58 -4.01
C ALA A 140 -15.41 -3.95 -5.41
N ALA A 141 -15.53 -4.75 -6.45
CA ALA A 141 -15.62 -4.27 -7.82
C ALA A 141 -16.87 -3.39 -8.02
N GLU A 142 -18.04 -3.85 -7.56
CA GLU A 142 -19.28 -3.06 -7.61
C GLU A 142 -19.23 -1.82 -6.71
N PHE A 143 -18.66 -1.95 -5.49
CA PHE A 143 -18.44 -0.82 -4.59
C PHE A 143 -17.65 0.31 -5.26
N VAL A 144 -16.53 -0.04 -5.91
CA VAL A 144 -15.69 0.93 -6.62
C VAL A 144 -16.44 1.55 -7.81
N ASP A 145 -17.23 0.77 -8.52
CA ASP A 145 -18.02 1.27 -9.65
C ASP A 145 -19.07 2.29 -9.17
N VAL A 146 -19.78 2.02 -8.06
CA VAL A 146 -20.72 2.97 -7.43
C VAL A 146 -20.01 4.25 -6.99
N VAL A 147 -18.90 4.14 -6.26
CA VAL A 147 -18.13 5.30 -5.78
C VAL A 147 -17.66 6.15 -6.97
N ARG A 148 -17.12 5.53 -8.00
CA ARG A 148 -16.67 6.25 -9.22
C ARG A 148 -17.83 6.88 -9.99
N ALA A 149 -19.00 6.23 -10.01
CA ALA A 149 -20.19 6.80 -10.65
C ALA A 149 -20.64 8.06 -9.91
N LEU A 150 -20.69 8.03 -8.58
CA LEU A 150 -21.02 9.19 -7.74
C LEU A 150 -20.04 10.35 -7.96
N TRP A 151 -18.74 10.08 -8.01
CA TRP A 151 -17.72 11.11 -8.27
C TRP A 151 -17.80 11.69 -9.69
N ARG A 152 -18.12 10.87 -10.70
CA ARG A 152 -18.32 11.35 -12.06
C ARG A 152 -19.58 12.19 -12.19
N ASP A 153 -20.67 11.80 -11.51
CA ASP A 153 -21.89 12.59 -11.45
C ASP A 153 -21.66 13.95 -10.78
N ALA A 154 -20.88 13.97 -9.68
CA ALA A 154 -20.47 15.22 -9.03
C ALA A 154 -19.71 16.18 -9.95
N ALA A 155 -19.01 15.66 -10.97
CA ALA A 155 -18.31 16.44 -12.00
C ALA A 155 -19.19 16.76 -13.22
N ASP A 156 -20.39 16.15 -13.34
CA ASP A 156 -21.30 16.39 -14.47
C ASP A 156 -22.18 17.62 -14.19
N PRO A 157 -22.05 18.70 -14.99
CA PRO A 157 -22.89 19.90 -14.83
C PRO A 157 -24.41 19.63 -14.94
N SER A 158 -24.80 18.50 -15.54
CA SER A 158 -26.22 18.16 -15.68
C SER A 158 -26.89 17.68 -14.37
N GLY A 159 -26.09 17.21 -13.39
CA GLY A 159 -26.54 16.80 -12.06
C GLY A 159 -27.69 15.79 -12.06
N ARG A 160 -27.65 14.83 -13.00
CA ARG A 160 -28.76 13.85 -13.19
C ARG A 160 -28.83 12.78 -12.12
N GLY A 161 -27.75 12.64 -11.36
CA GLY A 161 -27.60 11.56 -10.39
C GLY A 161 -27.26 10.22 -11.05
N ILE A 162 -26.89 9.27 -10.22
CA ILE A 162 -26.73 7.87 -10.62
C ILE A 162 -28.03 7.09 -10.35
N ASP A 163 -28.25 6.02 -11.11
CA ASP A 163 -29.31 5.05 -10.89
C ASP A 163 -28.69 3.65 -11.03
N HIS A 164 -28.18 3.13 -9.90
CA HIS A 164 -27.45 1.87 -9.84
C HIS A 164 -28.26 0.79 -9.11
N HIS A 165 -28.46 -0.34 -9.77
CA HIS A 165 -29.10 -1.55 -9.23
C HIS A 165 -28.21 -2.75 -9.51
N GLY A 166 -27.38 -3.17 -8.55
CA GLY A 166 -26.41 -4.25 -8.69
C GLY A 166 -26.68 -5.45 -7.79
N GLU A 167 -25.70 -6.35 -7.73
CA GLU A 167 -25.75 -7.55 -6.89
C GLU A 167 -25.70 -7.20 -5.39
N PHE A 168 -24.94 -6.16 -5.01
CA PHE A 168 -24.66 -5.83 -3.62
C PHE A 168 -25.20 -4.46 -3.21
N PHE A 169 -25.42 -3.56 -4.17
CA PHE A 169 -25.82 -2.18 -3.86
C PHE A 169 -26.95 -1.68 -4.74
N THR A 170 -27.84 -0.90 -4.15
CA THR A 170 -28.82 -0.08 -4.85
C THR A 170 -28.64 1.35 -4.42
N VAL A 171 -28.23 2.23 -5.35
CA VAL A 171 -27.90 3.63 -5.06
C VAL A 171 -28.49 4.53 -6.13
N VAL A 172 -29.34 5.47 -5.71
CA VAL A 172 -30.00 6.44 -6.60
C VAL A 172 -29.79 7.84 -6.04
N GLY A 173 -29.33 8.77 -6.88
CA GLY A 173 -29.13 10.18 -6.53
C GLY A 173 -27.72 10.68 -6.77
N SER A 174 -27.41 11.85 -6.23
CA SER A 174 -26.14 12.58 -6.40
C SER A 174 -25.50 12.92 -5.05
N LEU A 175 -24.18 13.08 -5.04
CA LEU A 175 -23.49 13.69 -3.90
C LEU A 175 -23.86 15.18 -3.77
N PRO A 176 -23.86 15.76 -2.54
CA PRO A 176 -24.21 17.17 -2.33
C PRO A 176 -23.15 18.17 -2.76
N GLN A 177 -21.96 17.70 -3.15
CA GLN A 177 -20.79 18.52 -3.50
C GLN A 177 -20.37 18.31 -4.95
N GLY A 178 -19.71 19.33 -5.54
CA GLY A 178 -19.10 19.26 -6.85
C GLY A 178 -17.75 18.50 -6.86
N PRO A 179 -17.06 18.46 -8.00
CA PRO A 179 -15.76 17.80 -8.15
C PRO A 179 -14.68 18.52 -7.34
N SER A 180 -13.70 17.77 -6.87
CA SER A 180 -12.47 18.31 -6.27
C SER A 180 -11.54 18.92 -7.34
N PRO A 181 -10.43 19.61 -6.98
CA PRO A 181 -9.47 20.14 -7.91
C PRO A 181 -8.85 19.12 -8.88
N GLN A 182 -8.70 17.84 -8.45
CA GLN A 182 -8.29 16.73 -9.34
C GLN A 182 -9.44 15.92 -9.93
N GLY A 183 -10.68 16.45 -9.82
CA GLY A 183 -11.93 15.81 -10.21
C GLY A 183 -12.47 14.91 -9.13
N TYR A 184 -11.71 13.92 -8.73
CA TYR A 184 -11.98 12.97 -7.65
C TYR A 184 -10.69 12.27 -7.19
N PRO A 185 -10.66 11.65 -5.99
CA PRO A 185 -9.48 10.96 -5.46
C PRO A 185 -8.90 9.93 -6.43
N LEU A 186 -7.57 9.78 -6.45
CA LEU A 186 -6.92 8.66 -7.14
C LEU A 186 -7.27 7.34 -6.46
N LEU A 187 -7.18 6.25 -7.22
CA LEU A 187 -7.40 4.90 -6.73
C LEU A 187 -6.08 4.15 -6.63
N VAL A 188 -5.80 3.63 -5.44
CA VAL A 188 -4.66 2.75 -5.18
C VAL A 188 -5.18 1.37 -4.81
N GLN A 189 -4.44 0.33 -5.12
CA GLN A 189 -4.80 -1.04 -4.80
C GLN A 189 -3.55 -1.84 -4.40
N ALA A 190 -3.69 -2.79 -3.47
CA ALA A 190 -2.58 -3.53 -2.89
C ALA A 190 -2.77 -5.06 -2.96
N GLY A 191 -3.56 -5.58 -3.89
CA GLY A 191 -3.85 -7.02 -4.00
C GLY A 191 -2.90 -7.76 -4.93
N GLY A 192 -2.10 -8.68 -4.38
CA GLY A 192 -1.20 -9.54 -5.15
C GLY A 192 -1.87 -10.80 -5.76
N SER A 193 -3.10 -11.17 -5.33
CA SER A 193 -3.83 -12.32 -5.90
C SER A 193 -4.29 -12.06 -7.34
N PRO A 194 -4.61 -13.10 -8.12
CA PRO A 194 -5.14 -12.90 -9.48
C PRO A 194 -6.33 -11.93 -9.54
N GLN A 195 -7.30 -12.07 -8.63
CA GLN A 195 -8.45 -11.15 -8.53
C GLN A 195 -8.04 -9.73 -8.15
N GLY A 196 -7.03 -9.59 -7.26
CA GLY A 196 -6.49 -8.30 -6.87
C GLY A 196 -5.77 -7.59 -8.03
N ARG A 197 -4.96 -8.31 -8.78
CA ARG A 197 -4.28 -7.79 -9.98
C ARG A 197 -5.26 -7.40 -11.08
N GLU A 198 -6.34 -8.18 -11.26
CA GLU A 198 -7.43 -7.86 -12.19
C GLU A 198 -8.14 -6.57 -11.80
N LEU A 199 -8.56 -6.45 -10.54
CA LEU A 199 -9.17 -5.22 -10.02
C LEU A 199 -8.21 -4.02 -10.18
N ALA A 200 -6.93 -4.21 -9.85
CA ALA A 200 -5.91 -3.18 -9.97
C ALA A 200 -5.76 -2.67 -11.41
N GLY A 201 -5.57 -3.57 -12.37
CA GLY A 201 -5.46 -3.21 -13.79
C GLY A 201 -6.71 -2.49 -14.31
N ARG A 202 -7.90 -2.92 -13.87
CA ARG A 202 -9.18 -2.32 -14.27
C ARG A 202 -9.36 -0.89 -13.74
N VAL A 203 -9.00 -0.60 -12.48
CA VAL A 203 -9.41 0.67 -11.85
C VAL A 203 -8.30 1.49 -11.21
N ALA A 204 -7.16 0.90 -10.80
CA ALA A 204 -6.19 1.60 -9.99
C ALA A 204 -5.31 2.57 -10.80
N ASP A 205 -5.01 3.72 -10.23
CA ASP A 205 -4.02 4.68 -10.75
C ASP A 205 -2.61 4.32 -10.25
N ALA A 206 -2.53 3.65 -9.09
CA ALA A 206 -1.28 3.08 -8.58
C ALA A 206 -1.51 1.73 -7.89
N VAL A 207 -0.49 0.89 -7.89
CA VAL A 207 -0.50 -0.43 -7.25
C VAL A 207 0.67 -0.55 -6.31
N PHE A 208 0.37 -0.74 -5.03
CA PHE A 208 1.36 -1.17 -4.05
C PHE A 208 1.50 -2.68 -4.13
N SER A 209 2.73 -3.15 -4.31
CA SER A 209 2.99 -4.57 -4.51
C SER A 209 4.14 -5.09 -3.62
N ALA A 210 4.28 -6.41 -3.55
CA ALA A 210 5.25 -7.07 -2.68
C ALA A 210 6.08 -8.07 -3.50
N GLU A 211 7.15 -7.58 -4.09
CA GLU A 211 8.11 -8.38 -4.84
C GLU A 211 9.47 -8.35 -4.16
N LEU A 212 10.04 -9.54 -3.94
CA LEU A 212 11.32 -9.74 -3.28
C LEU A 212 12.51 -9.65 -4.24
N ASP A 213 12.31 -10.01 -5.50
CA ASP A 213 13.35 -10.01 -6.52
C ASP A 213 12.93 -9.26 -7.80
N LEU A 214 13.94 -8.87 -8.59
CA LEU A 214 13.74 -8.07 -9.79
C LEU A 214 12.90 -8.80 -10.87
N GLY A 215 13.07 -10.11 -11.00
CA GLY A 215 12.32 -10.91 -11.97
C GLY A 215 10.83 -10.92 -11.67
N ALA A 216 10.47 -11.17 -10.41
CA ALA A 216 9.10 -11.09 -9.93
C ALA A 216 8.51 -9.69 -10.13
N GLY A 217 9.31 -8.64 -9.89
CA GLY A 217 8.92 -7.25 -10.14
C GLY A 217 8.58 -6.99 -11.60
N ILE A 218 9.42 -7.45 -12.54
CA ILE A 218 9.18 -7.31 -13.99
C ILE A 218 7.90 -8.04 -14.40
N ASP A 219 7.68 -9.26 -13.90
CA ASP A 219 6.51 -10.07 -14.23
C ASP A 219 5.22 -9.42 -13.71
N HIS A 220 5.23 -8.94 -12.46
CA HIS A 220 4.09 -8.23 -11.87
C HIS A 220 3.79 -6.93 -12.62
N TYR A 221 4.80 -6.12 -12.88
CA TYR A 221 4.70 -4.87 -13.62
C TYR A 221 4.05 -5.08 -14.99
N ARG A 222 4.54 -6.08 -15.74
CA ARG A 222 4.02 -6.44 -17.06
C ARG A 222 2.57 -6.89 -16.96
N TYR A 223 2.27 -7.82 -16.06
CA TYR A 223 0.95 -8.40 -15.89
C TYR A 223 -0.12 -7.32 -15.61
N VAL A 224 0.08 -6.47 -14.59
CA VAL A 224 -0.92 -5.46 -14.23
C VAL A 224 -1.13 -4.44 -15.34
N LYS A 225 -0.05 -4.03 -16.02
CA LYS A 225 -0.16 -3.09 -17.15
C LYS A 225 -0.82 -3.72 -18.37
N ASP A 226 -0.67 -5.02 -18.60
CA ASP A 226 -1.38 -5.73 -19.68
C ASP A 226 -2.87 -5.87 -19.37
N VAL A 227 -3.24 -6.13 -18.11
CA VAL A 227 -4.65 -6.08 -17.67
C VAL A 227 -5.23 -4.68 -17.88
N ALA A 228 -4.50 -3.61 -17.53
CA ALA A 228 -4.98 -2.25 -17.77
C ALA A 228 -5.26 -1.98 -19.26
N VAL A 229 -4.38 -2.43 -20.15
CA VAL A 229 -4.58 -2.32 -21.60
C VAL A 229 -5.79 -3.11 -22.07
N ALA A 230 -6.00 -4.33 -21.55
CA ALA A 230 -7.18 -5.14 -21.85
C ALA A 230 -8.49 -4.45 -21.46
N HIS A 231 -8.47 -3.59 -20.43
CA HIS A 231 -9.59 -2.74 -20.03
C HIS A 231 -9.62 -1.36 -20.72
N GLY A 232 -8.89 -1.18 -21.82
CA GLY A 232 -8.91 0.04 -22.64
C GLY A 232 -8.14 1.22 -22.04
N ARG A 233 -7.28 0.98 -21.03
CA ARG A 233 -6.41 2.01 -20.41
C ARG A 233 -5.05 2.03 -21.10
N ARG A 234 -4.31 3.13 -20.96
CA ARG A 234 -2.90 3.17 -21.41
C ARG A 234 -2.00 2.53 -20.36
N ARG A 235 -0.90 1.93 -20.80
CA ARG A 235 0.10 1.33 -19.87
C ARG A 235 0.61 2.32 -18.83
N GLY A 236 0.71 3.60 -19.17
CA GLY A 236 1.17 4.66 -18.27
C GLY A 236 0.14 5.13 -17.23
N ASP A 237 -1.12 4.73 -17.37
CA ASP A 237 -2.20 5.14 -16.45
C ASP A 237 -2.17 4.40 -15.10
N VAL A 238 -1.36 3.35 -14.99
CA VAL A 238 -1.16 2.57 -13.75
C VAL A 238 0.31 2.64 -13.36
N LYS A 239 0.59 3.11 -12.16
CA LYS A 239 1.95 3.14 -11.57
C LYS A 239 2.14 1.93 -10.66
N ILE A 240 3.22 1.19 -10.85
CA ILE A 240 3.57 0.04 -10.02
C ILE A 240 4.62 0.48 -9.01
N LEU A 241 4.27 0.31 -7.72
CA LEU A 241 5.02 0.82 -6.57
C LEU A 241 5.38 -0.34 -5.61
N PRO A 242 6.39 -1.16 -5.91
CA PRO A 242 6.84 -2.20 -5.00
C PRO A 242 7.23 -1.62 -3.63
N GLY A 243 6.99 -2.37 -2.57
CA GLY A 243 7.49 -2.04 -1.25
C GLY A 243 9.01 -2.15 -1.17
N LEU A 244 9.64 -1.11 -0.65
CA LEU A 244 11.09 -1.04 -0.45
C LEU A 244 11.39 -0.71 1.01
N ILE A 245 11.91 -1.69 1.74
CA ILE A 245 12.39 -1.51 3.10
C ILE A 245 13.86 -1.13 3.06
N THR A 246 14.23 -0.10 3.80
CA THR A 246 15.60 0.39 3.82
C THR A 246 16.16 0.44 5.23
N THR A 247 17.34 -0.17 5.43
CA THR A 247 18.21 0.07 6.58
C THR A 247 19.50 0.70 6.06
N ILE A 248 19.65 2.00 6.32
CA ILE A 248 20.73 2.80 5.73
C ILE A 248 21.77 3.11 6.79
N GLY A 249 23.04 2.82 6.48
CA GLY A 249 24.21 3.24 7.24
C GLY A 249 25.11 4.15 6.39
N SER A 250 26.11 4.78 7.01
CA SER A 250 27.15 5.54 6.29
C SER A 250 27.92 4.68 5.28
N ASP A 251 28.02 3.40 5.58
CA ASP A 251 28.55 2.35 4.71
C ASP A 251 27.78 1.03 4.95
N ARG A 252 28.14 -0.01 4.18
CA ARG A 252 27.51 -1.32 4.27
C ARG A 252 27.71 -1.99 5.64
N VAL A 253 28.85 -1.83 6.26
CA VAL A 253 29.17 -2.46 7.55
C VAL A 253 28.29 -1.87 8.66
N GLU A 254 28.14 -0.55 8.68
CA GLU A 254 27.24 0.11 9.61
C GLU A 254 25.78 -0.27 9.36
N ALA A 255 25.32 -0.32 8.12
CA ALA A 255 23.98 -0.73 7.77
C ALA A 255 23.67 -2.15 8.24
N GLU A 256 24.58 -3.11 8.00
CA GLU A 256 24.45 -4.49 8.46
C GLU A 256 24.40 -4.58 9.98
N ARG A 257 25.27 -3.84 10.68
CA ARG A 257 25.22 -3.77 12.15
C ARG A 257 23.87 -3.24 12.66
N ARG A 258 23.34 -2.16 12.07
CA ARG A 258 22.02 -1.60 12.42
C ARG A 258 20.90 -2.61 12.21
N TYR A 259 20.94 -3.32 11.09
CA TYR A 259 19.96 -4.35 10.74
C TYR A 259 20.00 -5.53 11.71
N ASP A 260 21.20 -6.02 12.06
CA ASP A 260 21.38 -7.12 13.02
C ASP A 260 20.95 -6.71 14.43
N GLU A 261 21.31 -5.52 14.89
CA GLU A 261 20.85 -4.98 16.17
C GLU A 261 19.32 -4.88 16.24
N GLN A 262 18.67 -4.48 15.15
CA GLN A 262 17.22 -4.37 15.09
C GLN A 262 16.53 -5.73 15.10
N ASN A 263 17.06 -6.70 14.38
CA ASN A 263 16.57 -8.08 14.40
C ASN A 263 16.76 -8.75 15.78
N ALA A 264 17.84 -8.40 16.50
CA ALA A 264 18.08 -8.92 17.85
C ALA A 264 17.07 -8.46 18.90
N LEU A 265 16.31 -7.38 18.63
CA LEU A 265 15.28 -6.88 19.55
C LEU A 265 14.02 -7.77 19.55
N LEU A 266 13.85 -8.63 18.56
CA LEU A 266 12.66 -9.48 18.47
C LEU A 266 12.95 -10.89 18.96
N PRO A 267 12.05 -11.46 19.78
CA PRO A 267 12.05 -12.90 19.99
C PRO A 267 11.85 -13.61 18.65
N VAL A 268 12.70 -14.57 18.32
CA VAL A 268 12.59 -15.39 17.10
C VAL A 268 11.17 -15.96 16.92
N GLY A 269 10.48 -16.26 18.02
CA GLY A 269 9.11 -16.77 18.01
C GLY A 269 8.08 -15.83 17.36
N HIS A 270 8.29 -14.51 17.39
CA HIS A 270 7.31 -13.58 16.80
C HIS A 270 7.31 -13.60 15.26
N ASP A 271 8.48 -13.56 14.64
CA ASP A 271 8.57 -13.62 13.18
C ASP A 271 8.30 -15.04 12.67
N LEU A 272 8.61 -16.05 13.49
CA LEU A 272 8.23 -17.43 13.23
C LEU A 272 6.71 -17.62 13.21
N GLU A 273 5.98 -17.01 14.14
CA GLU A 273 4.50 -17.01 14.15
C GLU A 273 3.93 -16.36 12.88
N ARG A 274 4.48 -15.22 12.45
CA ARG A 274 4.06 -14.57 11.22
C ARG A 274 4.34 -15.41 9.98
N LEU A 275 5.51 -16.04 9.90
CA LEU A 275 5.84 -16.96 8.81
C LEU A 275 4.92 -18.18 8.82
N SER A 276 4.60 -18.71 10.01
CA SER A 276 3.63 -19.79 10.20
C SER A 276 2.25 -19.44 9.63
N GLN A 277 1.75 -18.23 9.89
CA GLN A 277 0.48 -17.75 9.34
C GLN A 277 0.53 -17.67 7.80
N VAL A 278 1.64 -17.23 7.23
CA VAL A 278 1.81 -17.11 5.78
C VAL A 278 1.96 -18.47 5.10
N LEU A 279 2.64 -19.42 5.73
CA LEU A 279 2.79 -20.78 5.19
C LEU A 279 1.60 -21.69 5.52
N GLY A 280 0.76 -21.29 6.49
CA GLY A 280 -0.48 -22.00 6.85
C GLY A 280 -0.28 -23.17 7.81
N GLU A 281 0.86 -23.25 8.48
CA GLU A 281 1.18 -24.28 9.47
C GLU A 281 2.03 -23.70 10.61
N ASP A 282 1.84 -24.19 11.84
CA ASP A 282 2.66 -23.83 13.00
C ASP A 282 4.09 -24.40 12.85
N LEU A 283 5.06 -23.50 12.77
CA LEU A 283 6.47 -23.81 12.59
C LEU A 283 7.24 -23.87 13.92
N SER A 284 6.60 -23.66 15.05
CA SER A 284 7.26 -23.57 16.37
C SER A 284 8.03 -24.85 16.77
N ALA A 285 7.61 -25.99 16.27
CA ALA A 285 8.25 -27.28 16.52
C ALA A 285 9.34 -27.66 15.50
N HIS A 286 9.53 -26.86 14.43
CA HIS A 286 10.54 -27.16 13.40
C HIS A 286 11.93 -26.64 13.80
N PRO A 287 13.01 -27.42 13.57
CA PRO A 287 14.37 -26.96 13.81
C PRO A 287 14.70 -25.74 12.93
N LEU A 288 15.23 -24.68 13.55
CA LEU A 288 15.52 -23.42 12.86
C LEU A 288 16.63 -23.56 11.80
N ASP A 289 17.57 -24.45 12.00
CA ASP A 289 18.74 -24.62 11.15
C ASP A 289 18.55 -25.69 10.04
N GLU A 290 17.33 -26.23 9.91
CA GLU A 290 16.95 -27.11 8.82
C GLU A 290 16.20 -26.35 7.70
N PRO A 291 16.23 -26.86 6.47
CA PRO A 291 15.44 -26.30 5.37
C PRO A 291 13.95 -26.26 5.67
N VAL A 292 13.26 -25.24 5.18
CA VAL A 292 11.79 -25.19 5.30
C VAL A 292 11.17 -26.42 4.62
N PRO A 293 10.26 -27.17 5.30
CA PRO A 293 9.71 -28.40 4.76
C PRO A 293 9.00 -28.20 3.41
N ALA A 294 9.40 -28.97 2.39
CA ALA A 294 8.91 -28.83 1.01
C ALA A 294 7.37 -28.95 0.91
N ARG A 295 6.71 -29.71 1.82
CA ARG A 295 5.24 -29.82 1.85
C ARG A 295 4.53 -28.48 2.12
N LEU A 296 5.22 -27.53 2.75
CA LEU A 296 4.68 -26.19 3.06
C LEU A 296 4.81 -25.21 1.88
N LEU A 297 5.62 -25.57 0.88
CA LEU A 297 5.90 -24.73 -0.28
C LEU A 297 4.94 -25.01 -1.45
N GLY A 298 4.16 -26.10 -1.37
CA GLY A 298 3.15 -26.47 -2.37
C GLY A 298 1.93 -25.51 -2.41
N GLU A 299 0.98 -25.83 -3.28
CA GLU A 299 -0.28 -25.09 -3.40
C GLU A 299 -1.13 -25.14 -2.12
N VAL A 300 -1.87 -24.07 -1.87
CA VAL A 300 -2.84 -24.02 -0.78
C VAL A 300 -4.04 -24.89 -1.12
N ALA A 301 -4.43 -25.80 -0.24
CA ALA A 301 -5.51 -26.75 -0.47
C ALA A 301 -6.88 -26.08 -0.73
N ASP A 302 -7.18 -24.99 -0.04
CA ASP A 302 -8.38 -24.17 -0.27
C ASP A 302 -8.02 -22.67 -0.30
N PRO A 303 -7.65 -22.14 -1.46
CA PRO A 303 -7.30 -20.72 -1.61
C PRO A 303 -8.42 -19.75 -1.23
N ALA A 304 -9.69 -20.16 -1.32
CA ALA A 304 -10.82 -19.30 -0.97
C ALA A 304 -10.94 -19.04 0.53
N LYS A 305 -10.55 -20.03 1.33
CA LYS A 305 -10.59 -20.00 2.81
C LYS A 305 -9.25 -19.65 3.45
N PHE A 306 -8.19 -19.52 2.66
CA PHE A 306 -6.87 -19.18 3.20
C PHE A 306 -6.88 -17.82 3.91
N GLY A 307 -6.57 -17.83 5.20
CA GLY A 307 -6.70 -16.66 6.10
C GLY A 307 -5.63 -15.60 5.97
N ALA A 308 -4.64 -15.77 5.07
CA ALA A 308 -3.58 -14.80 4.81
C ALA A 308 -3.56 -14.33 3.35
N SER A 309 -2.63 -13.45 3.00
CA SER A 309 -2.44 -12.98 1.63
C SER A 309 -1.79 -14.06 0.77
N LEU A 310 -2.47 -14.51 -0.29
CA LEU A 310 -1.88 -15.45 -1.25
C LEU A 310 -0.67 -14.86 -1.98
N GLY A 311 -0.73 -13.58 -2.33
CA GLY A 311 0.40 -12.92 -3.00
C GLY A 311 1.66 -12.88 -2.13
N PHE A 312 1.51 -12.59 -0.82
CA PHE A 312 2.64 -12.70 0.11
C PHE A 312 3.17 -14.12 0.22
N ARG A 313 2.27 -15.11 0.33
CA ARG A 313 2.67 -16.50 0.39
C ARG A 313 3.46 -16.93 -0.85
N GLU A 314 2.96 -16.61 -2.04
CA GLU A 314 3.65 -16.91 -3.30
C GLU A 314 5.06 -16.29 -3.36
N SER A 315 5.21 -15.04 -2.92
CA SER A 315 6.51 -14.37 -2.87
C SER A 315 7.47 -15.03 -1.88
N VAL A 316 6.98 -15.39 -0.69
CA VAL A 316 7.79 -16.08 0.34
C VAL A 316 8.20 -17.47 -0.09
N VAL A 317 7.27 -18.25 -0.65
CA VAL A 317 7.54 -19.60 -1.17
C VAL A 317 8.62 -19.54 -2.25
N ARG A 318 8.46 -18.66 -3.23
CA ARG A 318 9.45 -18.47 -4.30
C ARG A 318 10.84 -18.11 -3.76
N LEU A 319 10.89 -17.22 -2.75
CA LEU A 319 12.16 -16.84 -2.13
C LEU A 319 12.83 -18.04 -1.46
N ILE A 320 12.08 -18.80 -0.64
CA ILE A 320 12.57 -19.98 0.07
C ILE A 320 13.11 -21.02 -0.92
N GLU A 321 12.34 -21.34 -1.97
CA GLU A 321 12.73 -22.32 -2.99
C GLU A 321 13.96 -21.87 -3.80
N SER A 322 13.99 -20.60 -4.23
CA SER A 322 15.08 -20.09 -5.07
C SER A 322 16.43 -20.08 -4.38
N ARG A 323 16.46 -20.03 -3.05
CA ARG A 323 17.68 -19.98 -2.25
C ARG A 323 17.88 -21.19 -1.34
N ASN A 324 16.94 -22.12 -1.33
CA ASN A 324 16.92 -23.28 -0.42
C ASN A 324 17.16 -22.90 1.05
N LEU A 325 16.39 -21.91 1.53
CA LEU A 325 16.60 -21.32 2.85
C LEU A 325 16.28 -22.28 3.98
N THR A 326 17.10 -22.25 5.04
CA THR A 326 16.76 -22.78 6.35
C THR A 326 15.60 -21.96 6.95
N LEU A 327 14.92 -22.53 7.94
CA LEU A 327 13.84 -21.82 8.62
C LEU A 327 14.32 -20.52 9.28
N ARG A 328 15.52 -20.51 9.86
CA ARG A 328 16.16 -19.32 10.43
C ARG A 328 16.39 -18.24 9.37
N GLU A 329 16.90 -18.60 8.23
CA GLU A 329 17.14 -17.68 7.12
C GLU A 329 15.80 -17.17 6.55
N ALA A 330 14.80 -18.05 6.40
CA ALA A 330 13.47 -17.67 5.95
C ALA A 330 12.80 -16.67 6.92
N VAL A 331 12.90 -16.87 8.23
CA VAL A 331 12.41 -15.94 9.25
C VAL A 331 13.11 -14.58 9.13
N ARG A 332 14.44 -14.60 8.98
CA ARG A 332 15.23 -13.34 8.82
C ARG A 332 14.85 -12.58 7.55
N GLU A 333 14.74 -13.25 6.43
CA GLU A 333 14.34 -12.63 5.15
C GLU A 333 12.88 -12.15 5.18
N PHE A 334 12.01 -12.87 5.92
CA PHE A 334 10.61 -12.50 6.08
C PHE A 334 10.38 -11.35 7.06
N SER A 335 11.39 -10.91 7.83
CA SER A 335 11.31 -9.72 8.69
C SER A 335 10.82 -8.48 7.93
N GLY A 336 11.05 -8.42 6.62
CA GLY A 336 10.50 -7.45 5.68
C GLY A 336 9.04 -7.69 5.28
N ALA A 337 8.31 -8.59 5.91
CA ALA A 337 6.90 -8.87 5.61
C ALA A 337 6.60 -9.10 4.11
N GLY A 338 7.51 -9.76 3.39
CA GLY A 338 7.35 -10.07 1.97
C GLY A 338 7.72 -8.92 1.01
N HIS A 339 8.30 -7.85 1.52
CA HIS A 339 8.83 -6.75 0.71
C HIS A 339 10.35 -6.84 0.56
N ARG A 340 10.86 -6.21 -0.50
CA ARG A 340 12.30 -6.14 -0.70
C ARG A 340 12.98 -5.35 0.40
N VAL A 341 14.00 -5.95 1.02
CA VAL A 341 14.87 -5.28 2.00
C VAL A 341 16.17 -4.89 1.32
N VAL A 342 16.62 -3.66 1.54
CA VAL A 342 17.93 -3.15 1.15
C VAL A 342 18.66 -2.68 2.40
N VAL A 343 19.77 -3.37 2.72
CA VAL A 343 20.68 -3.01 3.79
C VAL A 343 21.96 -2.52 3.15
N GLY A 344 22.33 -1.25 3.35
CA GLY A 344 23.52 -0.70 2.70
C GLY A 344 23.65 0.81 2.85
N SER A 345 24.61 1.37 2.10
CA SER A 345 24.84 2.79 2.01
C SER A 345 23.72 3.51 1.22
N PRO A 346 23.63 4.85 1.28
CA PRO A 346 22.74 5.62 0.41
C PRO A 346 22.91 5.31 -1.08
N ALA A 347 24.15 5.03 -1.52
CA ALA A 347 24.43 4.65 -2.90
C ALA A 347 23.83 3.28 -3.26
N ASP A 348 23.93 2.27 -2.37
CA ASP A 348 23.34 0.93 -2.60
C ASP A 348 21.81 1.01 -2.77
N VAL A 349 21.16 1.89 -1.99
CA VAL A 349 19.71 2.12 -2.10
C VAL A 349 19.36 2.81 -3.42
N ALA A 350 20.09 3.88 -3.77
CA ALA A 350 19.89 4.59 -5.03
C ALA A 350 20.12 3.68 -6.25
N ASP A 351 21.15 2.84 -6.23
CA ASP A 351 21.45 1.84 -7.29
C ASP A 351 20.30 0.83 -7.43
N THR A 352 19.73 0.40 -6.32
CA THR A 352 18.58 -0.53 -6.33
C THR A 352 17.35 0.12 -6.96
N ILE A 353 17.02 1.34 -6.58
CA ILE A 353 15.88 2.10 -7.10
C ILE A 353 16.03 2.31 -8.62
N GLU A 354 17.19 2.82 -9.06
CA GLU A 354 17.47 3.08 -10.47
C GLU A 354 17.42 1.79 -11.31
N ARG A 355 18.04 0.71 -10.83
CA ARG A 355 18.02 -0.58 -11.52
C ARG A 355 16.62 -1.13 -11.72
N TRP A 356 15.73 -1.07 -10.71
CA TRP A 356 14.37 -1.55 -10.81
C TRP A 356 13.53 -0.69 -11.77
N PHE A 357 13.71 0.63 -11.71
CA PHE A 357 13.05 1.55 -12.62
C PHE A 357 13.47 1.30 -14.07
N LEU A 358 14.76 1.24 -14.35
CA LEU A 358 15.27 1.03 -15.71
C LEU A 358 14.94 -0.36 -16.27
N ALA A 359 14.81 -1.37 -15.42
CA ALA A 359 14.40 -2.72 -15.81
C ALA A 359 12.89 -2.88 -16.12
N GLY A 360 12.09 -1.86 -15.85
CA GLY A 360 10.63 -1.95 -15.99
C GLY A 360 9.99 -2.88 -14.97
N ALA A 361 10.48 -2.83 -13.72
CA ALA A 361 9.93 -3.53 -12.57
C ALA A 361 9.16 -2.61 -11.61
N ALA A 362 9.36 -1.30 -11.74
CA ALA A 362 8.72 -0.29 -10.91
C ALA A 362 8.58 1.05 -11.67
N ASP A 363 7.53 1.81 -11.40
CA ASP A 363 7.42 3.23 -11.77
C ASP A 363 7.88 4.14 -10.61
N GLY A 364 7.96 3.62 -9.41
CA GLY A 364 8.37 4.23 -8.16
C GLY A 364 8.33 3.19 -7.06
N PHE A 365 8.37 3.61 -5.79
CA PHE A 365 8.40 2.68 -4.66
C PHE A 365 7.52 3.16 -3.50
N ASN A 366 6.92 2.21 -2.78
CA ASN A 366 6.40 2.48 -1.46
C ASN A 366 7.54 2.30 -0.46
N LEU A 367 8.17 3.43 -0.08
CA LEU A 367 9.28 3.46 0.85
C LEU A 367 8.81 3.13 2.27
N MET A 368 9.50 2.20 2.91
CA MET A 368 9.25 1.75 4.27
C MET A 368 10.56 1.76 5.06
N PRO A 369 10.97 2.89 5.62
CA PRO A 369 12.16 2.95 6.46
C PRO A 369 12.08 1.99 7.64
N ASP A 370 13.22 1.46 8.04
CA ASP A 370 13.37 0.58 9.19
C ASP A 370 12.86 1.24 10.49
N VAL A 371 13.22 2.51 10.70
CA VAL A 371 12.85 3.32 11.86
C VAL A 371 12.41 4.71 11.40
N PHE A 372 11.40 5.30 12.04
CA PHE A 372 10.99 6.69 11.89
C PHE A 372 11.33 7.51 13.16
N PRO A 373 11.70 8.79 13.02
CA PRO A 373 11.93 9.56 11.78
C PRO A 373 13.26 9.26 11.09
N ASP A 374 14.25 8.72 11.82
CA ASP A 374 15.68 8.67 11.47
C ASP A 374 15.93 8.04 10.07
N GLY A 375 15.33 6.88 9.79
CA GLY A 375 15.49 6.21 8.49
C GLY A 375 14.87 7.00 7.33
N LEU A 376 13.78 7.75 7.58
CA LEU A 376 13.19 8.63 6.58
C LEU A 376 14.07 9.87 6.35
N GLU A 377 14.62 10.46 7.40
CA GLU A 377 15.53 11.61 7.31
C GLU A 377 16.79 11.26 6.51
N ILE A 378 17.43 10.12 6.84
CA ILE A 378 18.61 9.64 6.08
C ILE A 378 18.25 9.44 4.61
N PHE A 379 17.09 8.85 4.30
CA PHE A 379 16.67 8.66 2.93
C PHE A 379 16.50 10.00 2.20
N VAL A 380 15.83 10.96 2.82
CA VAL A 380 15.57 12.28 2.26
C VAL A 380 16.85 13.08 2.07
N ASP A 381 17.76 13.02 3.05
CA ASP A 381 18.94 13.87 3.05
C ASP A 381 20.13 13.28 2.24
N GLU A 382 20.17 11.95 2.08
CA GLU A 382 21.31 11.30 1.43
C GLU A 382 20.94 10.55 0.15
N VAL A 383 19.82 9.82 0.09
CA VAL A 383 19.43 9.03 -1.08
C VAL A 383 18.76 9.93 -2.14
N VAL A 384 17.81 10.78 -1.74
CA VAL A 384 17.10 11.67 -2.66
C VAL A 384 18.06 12.53 -3.49
N PRO A 385 19.07 13.20 -2.91
CA PRO A 385 20.02 13.98 -3.71
C PRO A 385 20.82 13.13 -4.72
N LEU A 386 21.08 11.84 -4.42
CA LEU A 386 21.72 10.93 -5.38
C LEU A 386 20.80 10.68 -6.58
N LEU A 387 19.52 10.36 -6.33
CA LEU A 387 18.55 10.11 -7.38
C LEU A 387 18.28 11.36 -8.24
N GLN A 388 18.26 12.55 -7.62
CA GLN A 388 18.14 13.84 -8.31
C GLN A 388 19.34 14.10 -9.24
N ARG A 389 20.58 13.90 -8.77
CA ARG A 389 21.79 14.02 -9.61
C ARG A 389 21.81 13.05 -10.78
N ARG A 390 21.21 11.86 -10.63
CA ARG A 390 21.04 10.87 -11.69
C ARG A 390 19.92 11.20 -12.67
N GLY A 391 19.11 12.22 -12.39
CA GLY A 391 17.97 12.61 -13.22
C GLY A 391 16.77 11.65 -13.18
N VAL A 392 16.71 10.78 -12.18
CA VAL A 392 15.61 9.80 -12.00
C VAL A 392 14.63 10.19 -10.90
N PHE A 393 14.83 11.34 -10.27
CA PHE A 393 13.91 11.90 -9.28
C PHE A 393 13.81 13.42 -9.41
N ARG A 394 12.63 13.97 -9.07
CA ARG A 394 12.35 15.41 -9.17
C ARG A 394 13.16 16.24 -8.20
N THR A 395 13.47 17.49 -8.60
CA THR A 395 14.07 18.49 -7.73
C THR A 395 13.03 19.45 -7.12
N GLU A 396 11.87 19.58 -7.77
CA GLU A 396 10.77 20.43 -7.36
C GLU A 396 9.42 19.77 -7.64
N TYR A 397 8.38 20.19 -6.93
CA TYR A 397 7.00 19.90 -7.31
C TYR A 397 6.57 20.89 -8.40
N THR A 398 6.11 20.39 -9.52
CA THR A 398 5.65 21.19 -10.67
C THR A 398 4.14 21.06 -10.90
N GLU A 399 3.56 20.00 -10.36
CA GLU A 399 2.15 19.66 -10.52
C GLU A 399 1.30 20.23 -9.37
N SER A 400 0.07 20.68 -9.70
CA SER A 400 -0.86 21.22 -8.73
C SER A 400 -1.62 20.14 -7.96
N THR A 401 -1.82 18.97 -8.57
CA THR A 401 -2.59 17.87 -7.98
C THR A 401 -1.82 16.56 -8.00
N LEU A 402 -2.25 15.61 -7.17
CA LEU A 402 -1.66 14.27 -7.17
C LEU A 402 -1.94 13.53 -8.50
N ARG A 403 -3.12 13.76 -9.11
CA ARG A 403 -3.46 13.19 -10.42
C ARG A 403 -2.50 13.66 -11.50
N GLU A 404 -2.21 14.95 -11.61
CA GLU A 404 -1.22 15.46 -12.55
C GLU A 404 0.13 14.79 -12.37
N ARG A 405 0.57 14.64 -11.12
CA ARG A 405 1.85 14.00 -10.77
C ARG A 405 1.92 12.53 -11.19
N PHE A 406 0.84 11.78 -11.03
CA PHE A 406 0.80 10.35 -11.35
C PHE A 406 0.52 10.07 -12.82
N THR A 407 -0.30 10.90 -13.47
CA THR A 407 -0.76 10.64 -14.85
C THR A 407 -0.12 11.55 -15.90
N GLY A 408 0.47 12.67 -15.50
CA GLY A 408 0.94 13.71 -16.38
C GLY A 408 -0.18 14.56 -17.00
N TYR A 409 -1.42 14.44 -16.51
CA TYR A 409 -2.58 15.17 -17.03
C TYR A 409 -3.39 15.80 -15.92
N ALA A 410 -3.78 17.08 -16.12
CA ALA A 410 -4.83 17.70 -15.33
C ALA A 410 -6.18 17.01 -15.60
N TYR A 411 -7.04 16.96 -14.60
CA TYR A 411 -8.43 16.55 -14.81
C TYR A 411 -9.13 17.66 -15.62
N PRO A 412 -9.78 17.32 -16.77
CA PRO A 412 -10.44 18.32 -17.58
C PRO A 412 -11.71 18.80 -16.87
N VAL A 413 -11.60 19.92 -16.14
CA VAL A 413 -12.75 20.59 -15.54
C VAL A 413 -13.63 21.13 -16.66
N GLY A 414 -14.84 20.62 -16.80
CA GLY A 414 -15.83 21.12 -17.75
C GLY A 414 -15.90 20.44 -19.13
N VAL A 415 -15.22 19.30 -19.34
CA VAL A 415 -15.43 18.50 -20.55
C VAL A 415 -16.27 17.26 -20.20
N PRO A 416 -17.47 17.09 -20.77
CA PRO A 416 -18.26 15.87 -20.57
C PRO A 416 -17.48 14.66 -21.11
N THR A 417 -17.13 13.72 -20.26
CA THR A 417 -16.50 12.48 -20.72
C THR A 417 -17.57 11.59 -21.34
N LEU A 418 -17.78 11.75 -22.64
CA LEU A 418 -18.55 10.80 -23.44
C LEU A 418 -17.74 9.51 -23.59
N VAL A 419 -17.92 8.60 -22.65
CA VAL A 419 -17.68 7.16 -22.89
C VAL A 419 -18.89 6.41 -22.39
N THR A 420 -19.88 6.33 -23.23
CA THR A 420 -20.95 5.34 -23.14
C THR A 420 -20.39 4.00 -23.60
N THR A 421 -19.88 3.19 -22.69
CA THR A 421 -19.83 1.74 -22.93
C THR A 421 -21.19 1.18 -22.50
N ARG A 422 -22.06 0.95 -23.49
CA ARG A 422 -23.20 0.05 -23.31
C ARG A 422 -22.63 -1.35 -23.11
N PHE A 423 -22.87 -1.92 -21.94
CA PHE A 423 -22.75 -3.36 -21.78
C PHE A 423 -24.06 -3.98 -22.27
N ALA A 424 -23.95 -4.83 -23.30
CA ALA A 424 -24.97 -5.78 -23.70
C ALA A 424 -24.79 -7.06 -22.89
#